data_c12e26c4aeee09b2cce5b053382ae9ba
#
_entry.id   c12e26c4aeee09b2cce5b053382ae9ba
#
_cell.length_a   1.000
_cell.length_b   1.000
_cell.length_c   1.000
_cell.angle_alpha   90.00
_cell.angle_beta   90.00
_cell.angle_gamma   90.00
#
_symmetry.space_group_name_H-M   'P 1'
#
loop_
_entity.id
_entity.type
_entity.pdbx_description
1 polymer ?
#
loop_
_entity_poly.entity_id
_entity_poly.type
_entity_poly.pdbx_seq_one_letter_code
_entity_poly.pdbx_strand_id
1 'polypeptide(L)'
;GYCKSTTGAVRPFERMVERNQPEPTDRLFPADHKKQFNRILDEQDLKFDRQGNRRTLYSLRHSYISFRLLEGADIYQIAKNCRTSVEMIEKHYAVHLKNSLDAAAINVRRSRI
;
A
#
# COMPACT_ATOMS: atom_id res chain seq x y z
N GLY A 1 -13.41 -9.63 4.60
CA GLY A 1 -13.18 -8.23 4.94
C GLY A 1 -13.00 -7.37 3.71
N TYR A 2 -13.14 -6.08 3.92
CA TYR A 2 -13.04 -5.09 2.86
C TYR A 2 -11.77 -4.28 3.03
N CYS A 3 -11.15 -3.89 1.92
CA CYS A 3 -10.10 -2.89 1.89
C CYS A 3 -10.50 -1.79 0.91
N LYS A 4 -9.93 -0.60 1.10
CA LYS A 4 -10.16 0.54 0.22
C LYS A 4 -8.94 0.79 -0.65
N SER A 5 -9.15 0.90 -1.95
CA SER A 5 -8.09 1.27 -2.88
C SER A 5 -7.85 2.78 -2.88
N THR A 6 -6.68 3.18 -3.33
CA THR A 6 -6.39 4.59 -3.57
C THR A 6 -7.13 5.07 -4.81
N THR A 7 -7.33 6.38 -4.91
CA THR A 7 -7.96 7.00 -6.08
C THR A 7 -7.21 6.70 -7.38
N GLY A 8 -5.88 6.58 -7.31
CA GLY A 8 -5.04 6.23 -8.45
C GLY A 8 -5.26 4.83 -9.01
N ALA A 9 -5.90 3.94 -8.24
CA ALA A 9 -6.20 2.58 -8.68
C ALA A 9 -7.51 2.47 -9.47
N VAL A 10 -8.36 3.49 -9.44
CA VAL A 10 -9.71 3.45 -10.03
C VAL A 10 -9.66 3.31 -11.55
N ARG A 11 -8.91 4.15 -12.23
CA ARG A 11 -8.79 4.11 -13.70
C ARG A 11 -8.18 2.81 -14.22
N PRO A 12 -7.06 2.33 -13.68
CA PRO A 12 -6.53 1.02 -14.08
C PRO A 12 -7.54 -0.12 -13.89
N PHE A 13 -8.29 -0.08 -12.79
CA PHE A 13 -9.35 -1.07 -12.53
C PHE A 13 -10.45 -0.99 -13.59
N GLU A 14 -10.96 0.21 -13.88
CA GLU A 14 -12.00 0.40 -14.89
C GLU A 14 -11.56 -0.08 -16.28
N ARG A 15 -10.31 0.23 -16.68
CA ARG A 15 -9.75 -0.26 -17.96
C ARG A 15 -9.68 -1.78 -18.01
N MET A 16 -9.31 -2.41 -16.89
CA MET A 16 -9.24 -3.86 -16.80
C MET A 16 -10.62 -4.50 -16.92
N VAL A 17 -11.62 -3.95 -16.28
CA VAL A 17 -13.03 -4.40 -16.36
C VAL A 17 -13.54 -4.26 -17.78
N GLU A 18 -13.31 -3.13 -18.43
CA GLU A 18 -13.71 -2.87 -19.81
C GLU A 18 -13.08 -3.86 -20.79
N ARG A 19 -11.80 -4.12 -20.64
CA ARG A 19 -11.05 -5.02 -21.52
C ARG A 19 -11.46 -6.49 -21.35
N ASN A 20 -11.63 -6.94 -20.10
CA ASN A 20 -11.82 -8.35 -19.77
C ASN A 20 -13.28 -8.76 -19.66
N GLN A 21 -14.21 -7.82 -19.49
CA GLN A 21 -15.66 -8.08 -19.32
C GLN A 21 -15.93 -9.20 -18.30
N PRO A 22 -15.43 -9.09 -17.05
CA PRO A 22 -15.51 -10.18 -16.08
C PRO A 22 -16.93 -10.37 -15.56
N GLU A 23 -17.24 -11.60 -15.16
CA GLU A 23 -18.43 -11.91 -14.36
C GLU A 23 -18.21 -11.44 -12.90
N PRO A 24 -19.27 -11.17 -12.13
CA PRO A 24 -19.14 -10.68 -10.75
C PRO A 24 -18.30 -11.56 -9.82
N THR A 25 -18.23 -12.87 -10.12
CA THR A 25 -17.49 -13.84 -9.31
C THR A 25 -16.09 -14.12 -9.81
N ASP A 26 -15.69 -13.51 -10.92
CA ASP A 26 -14.35 -13.69 -11.47
C ASP A 26 -13.29 -13.07 -10.58
N ARG A 27 -12.12 -13.69 -10.58
CA ARG A 27 -10.95 -13.11 -9.88
C ARG A 27 -10.49 -11.86 -10.59
N LEU A 28 -10.10 -10.86 -9.81
CA LEU A 28 -9.54 -9.61 -10.32
C LEU A 28 -8.26 -9.86 -11.14
N PHE A 29 -7.42 -10.76 -10.63
CA PHE A 29 -6.19 -11.18 -11.29
C PHE A 29 -6.22 -12.70 -11.46
N PRO A 30 -6.70 -13.20 -12.62
CA PRO A 30 -6.82 -14.64 -12.85
C PRO A 30 -5.48 -15.34 -13.04
N ALA A 31 -4.44 -14.60 -13.45
CA ALA A 31 -3.10 -15.14 -13.67
C ALA A 31 -2.12 -14.65 -12.61
N ASP A 32 -1.10 -15.45 -12.33
CA ASP A 32 0.02 -15.05 -11.49
C ASP A 32 1.02 -14.25 -12.32
N HIS A 33 1.22 -12.99 -11.96
CA HIS A 33 2.12 -12.07 -12.67
C HIS A 33 3.54 -12.03 -12.07
N LYS A 34 3.88 -12.96 -11.21
CA LYS A 34 5.17 -12.97 -10.51
C LYS A 34 6.37 -13.01 -11.49
N LYS A 35 6.31 -13.85 -12.51
CA LYS A 35 7.38 -13.96 -13.51
C LYS A 35 7.57 -12.65 -14.30
N GLN A 36 6.47 -12.04 -14.71
CA GLN A 36 6.49 -10.79 -15.44
C GLN A 36 7.05 -9.65 -14.58
N PHE A 37 6.62 -9.56 -13.33
CA PHE A 37 7.12 -8.57 -12.37
C PHE A 37 8.62 -8.70 -12.14
N ASN A 38 9.11 -9.93 -11.92
CA ASN A 38 10.52 -10.19 -11.72
C ASN A 38 11.35 -9.84 -12.97
N ARG A 39 10.83 -10.13 -14.16
CA ARG A 39 11.49 -9.74 -15.41
C ARG A 39 11.62 -8.23 -15.54
N ILE A 40 10.56 -7.48 -15.20
CA ILE A 40 10.61 -6.01 -15.22
C ILE A 40 11.65 -5.49 -14.24
N LEU A 41 11.73 -6.06 -13.03
CA LEU A 41 12.75 -5.67 -12.06
C LEU A 41 14.17 -5.90 -12.59
N ASP A 42 14.40 -7.03 -13.25
CA ASP A 42 15.71 -7.34 -13.84
C ASP A 42 16.06 -6.38 -14.99
N GLU A 43 15.11 -6.14 -15.88
CA GLU A 43 15.31 -5.23 -17.04
C GLU A 43 15.57 -3.79 -16.61
N GLN A 44 14.96 -3.35 -15.50
CA GLN A 44 15.09 -1.98 -14.99
C GLN A 44 16.18 -1.83 -13.91
N ASP A 45 16.94 -2.90 -13.66
CA ASP A 45 17.97 -2.93 -12.62
C ASP A 45 17.43 -2.55 -11.22
N LEU A 46 16.24 -3.04 -10.90
CA LEU A 46 15.54 -2.77 -9.64
C LEU A 46 15.41 -4.02 -8.76
N LYS A 47 16.05 -5.12 -9.14
CA LYS A 47 15.91 -6.41 -8.43
C LYS A 47 16.35 -6.35 -6.98
N PHE A 48 17.42 -5.61 -6.71
CA PHE A 48 17.98 -5.47 -5.37
C PHE A 48 17.93 -4.03 -4.91
N ASP A 49 17.71 -3.83 -3.60
CA ASP A 49 17.80 -2.52 -2.99
C ASP A 49 19.27 -2.14 -2.71
N ARG A 50 19.48 -0.95 -2.10
CA ARG A 50 20.83 -0.46 -1.78
C ARG A 50 21.57 -1.34 -0.79
N GLN A 51 20.85 -2.08 0.04
CA GLN A 51 21.41 -3.00 1.03
C GLN A 51 21.59 -4.41 0.48
N GLY A 52 21.27 -4.66 -0.78
CA GLY A 52 21.38 -5.97 -1.41
C GLY A 52 20.18 -6.89 -1.17
N ASN A 53 19.10 -6.39 -0.58
CA ASN A 53 17.89 -7.19 -0.37
C ASN A 53 17.07 -7.28 -1.66
N ARG A 54 16.58 -8.48 -1.92
CA ARG A 54 15.79 -8.76 -3.11
C ARG A 54 14.39 -8.18 -3.00
N ARG A 55 13.96 -7.45 -4.02
CA ARG A 55 12.59 -6.98 -4.15
C ARG A 55 11.69 -8.06 -4.73
N THR A 56 10.46 -8.11 -4.24
CA THR A 56 9.40 -9.04 -4.68
C THR A 56 8.10 -8.29 -4.85
N LEU A 57 7.04 -8.97 -5.31
CA LEU A 57 5.69 -8.38 -5.34
C LEU A 57 5.27 -7.85 -3.96
N TYR A 58 5.68 -8.53 -2.89
CA TYR A 58 5.38 -8.12 -1.53
C TYR A 58 6.01 -6.76 -1.19
N SER A 59 7.10 -6.39 -1.86
CA SER A 59 7.74 -5.09 -1.70
C SER A 59 6.82 -3.93 -2.07
N LEU A 60 5.86 -4.15 -2.97
CA LEU A 60 4.85 -3.13 -3.32
C LEU A 60 3.97 -2.78 -2.12
N ARG A 61 3.64 -3.77 -1.29
CA ARG A 61 2.91 -3.54 -0.04
C ARG A 61 3.72 -2.68 0.92
N HIS A 62 5.00 -2.96 1.07
CA HIS A 62 5.91 -2.16 1.89
C HIS A 62 5.99 -0.72 1.39
N SER A 63 6.10 -0.54 0.09
CA SER A 63 6.14 0.80 -0.52
C SER A 63 4.85 1.56 -0.27
N TYR A 64 3.70 0.93 -0.41
CA TYR A 64 2.41 1.55 -0.14
C TYR A 64 2.33 2.06 1.30
N ILE A 65 2.63 1.20 2.27
CA ILE A 65 2.57 1.56 3.69
C ILE A 65 3.55 2.70 3.99
N SER A 66 4.78 2.61 3.49
CA SER A 66 5.80 3.64 3.70
C SER A 66 5.37 4.99 3.14
N PHE A 67 4.86 5.03 1.91
CA PHE A 67 4.42 6.27 1.30
C PHE A 67 3.22 6.88 2.03
N ARG A 68 2.27 6.06 2.47
CA ARG A 68 1.13 6.55 3.25
C ARG A 68 1.55 7.16 4.58
N LEU A 69 2.49 6.53 5.27
CA LEU A 69 3.04 7.06 6.53
C LEU A 69 3.80 8.37 6.29
N LEU A 70 4.63 8.44 5.25
CA LEU A 70 5.37 9.66 4.90
C LEU A 70 4.45 10.83 4.58
N GLU A 71 3.31 10.57 3.96
CA GLU A 71 2.32 11.59 3.64
C GLU A 71 1.42 11.96 4.83
N GLY A 72 1.61 11.31 5.98
CA GLY A 72 0.89 11.63 7.21
C GLY A 72 -0.48 10.96 7.34
N ALA A 73 -0.72 9.88 6.62
CA ALA A 73 -1.95 9.12 6.78
C ALA A 73 -2.04 8.47 8.16
N ASP A 74 -3.27 8.30 8.66
CA ASP A 74 -3.53 7.72 9.97
C ASP A 74 -3.08 6.26 10.02
N ILE A 75 -2.19 5.94 10.95
CA ILE A 75 -1.61 4.61 11.13
C ILE A 75 -2.68 3.53 11.41
N TYR A 76 -3.73 3.86 12.16
CA TYR A 76 -4.81 2.92 12.45
C TYR A 76 -5.59 2.54 11.19
N GLN A 77 -5.85 3.52 10.33
CA GLN A 77 -6.55 3.29 9.06
C GLN A 77 -5.69 2.48 8.09
N ILE A 78 -4.39 2.76 8.04
CA ILE A 78 -3.45 1.98 7.22
C ILE A 78 -3.43 0.53 7.69
N ALA A 79 -3.28 0.30 8.99
CA ALA A 79 -3.24 -1.04 9.58
C ALA A 79 -4.50 -1.84 9.25
N LYS A 80 -5.66 -1.23 9.43
CA LYS A 80 -6.95 -1.85 9.14
C LYS A 80 -7.11 -2.17 7.65
N ASN A 81 -6.74 -1.24 6.79
CA ASN A 81 -6.85 -1.40 5.34
C ASN A 81 -5.90 -2.48 4.80
N CYS A 82 -4.72 -2.58 5.36
CA CYS A 82 -3.70 -3.55 4.94
C CYS A 82 -3.74 -4.87 5.72
N ARG A 83 -4.70 -5.03 6.63
CA ARG A 83 -4.88 -6.22 7.47
C ARG A 83 -3.61 -6.56 8.26
N THR A 84 -3.07 -5.55 8.90
CA THR A 84 -1.95 -5.69 9.82
C THR A 84 -2.29 -4.96 11.12
N SER A 85 -1.37 -4.94 12.07
CA SER A 85 -1.53 -4.21 13.33
C SER A 85 -0.69 -2.94 13.33
N VAL A 86 -1.10 -1.98 14.16
CA VAL A 86 -0.31 -0.77 14.40
C VAL A 86 1.07 -1.14 14.94
N GLU A 87 1.14 -2.13 15.85
CA GLU A 87 2.40 -2.62 16.40
C GLU A 87 3.36 -3.12 15.32
N MET A 88 2.85 -3.89 14.35
CA MET A 88 3.67 -4.37 13.22
C MET A 88 4.16 -3.22 12.35
N ILE A 89 3.32 -2.22 12.10
CA ILE A 89 3.72 -1.03 11.34
C ILE A 89 4.81 -0.26 12.08
N GLU A 90 4.64 -0.02 13.38
CA GLU A 90 5.65 0.65 14.20
C GLU A 90 6.99 -0.10 14.16
N LYS A 91 6.95 -1.42 14.26
CA LYS A 91 8.16 -2.25 14.26
C LYS A 91 8.92 -2.19 12.93
N HIS A 92 8.21 -2.28 11.80
CA HIS A 92 8.82 -2.40 10.47
C HIS A 92 9.00 -1.08 9.72
N TYR A 93 8.24 -0.05 10.10
CA TYR A 93 8.21 1.23 9.38
C TYR A 93 8.50 2.43 10.26
N ALA A 94 9.14 2.21 11.42
CA ALA A 94 9.40 3.27 12.41
C ALA A 94 10.14 4.48 11.82
N VAL A 95 11.05 4.25 10.86
CA VAL A 95 11.80 5.33 10.21
C VAL A 95 10.93 6.30 9.42
N HIS A 96 9.72 5.88 9.06
CA HIS A 96 8.76 6.69 8.30
C HIS A 96 7.71 7.35 9.19
N LEU A 97 7.72 7.06 10.49
CA LEU A 97 6.83 7.70 11.44
C LEU A 97 7.39 9.07 11.81
N LYS A 98 6.52 10.07 11.88
CA LYS A 98 6.91 11.39 12.37
C LYS A 98 7.18 11.31 13.86
N ASN A 99 8.42 11.60 14.26
CA ASN A 99 8.83 11.60 15.65
C ASN A 99 8.46 12.89 16.39
N SER A 100 8.04 13.92 15.68
CA SER A 100 7.64 15.20 16.28
C SER A 100 6.20 15.17 16.74
N LEU A 101 5.95 15.68 17.94
CA LEU A 101 4.59 15.90 18.42
C LEU A 101 3.93 16.99 17.57
N ASP A 102 2.73 16.67 17.09
CA ASP A 102 1.87 17.63 16.41
C ASP A 102 0.74 18.03 17.35
N ALA A 103 0.86 19.20 17.96
CA ALA A 103 -0.14 19.71 18.90
C ALA A 103 -1.52 19.87 18.24
N ALA A 104 -1.59 20.23 16.97
CA ALA A 104 -2.85 20.37 16.26
C ALA A 104 -3.55 19.02 16.11
N ALA A 105 -2.80 17.96 15.87
CA ALA A 105 -3.35 16.60 15.77
C ALA A 105 -3.84 16.06 17.12
N ILE A 106 -3.21 16.48 18.23
CA ILE A 106 -3.60 16.07 19.57
C ILE A 106 -4.81 16.84 20.09
N ASN A 107 -4.89 18.14 19.78
CA ASN A 107 -5.91 19.06 20.30
C ASN A 107 -7.16 19.15 19.44
N VAL A 108 -7.46 18.10 18.70
CA VAL A 108 -8.70 18.02 17.92
C VAL A 108 -9.88 17.80 18.87
N ARG A 109 -10.89 18.66 18.77
CA ARG A 109 -12.14 18.53 19.53
C ARG A 109 -13.27 18.15 18.59
N ARG A 110 -14.10 17.24 19.06
CA ARG A 110 -15.33 16.90 18.35
C ARG A 110 -16.28 18.10 18.41
N SER A 111 -16.83 18.48 17.27
CA SER A 111 -17.83 19.55 17.19
C SER A 111 -19.02 19.23 18.08
N ARG A 112 -19.40 20.20 18.93
CA ARG A 112 -20.65 20.13 19.71
C ARG A 112 -21.76 20.72 18.87
N ILE A 113 -22.74 19.94 18.59
CA ILE A 113 -23.97 20.39 17.90
C ILE A 113 -25.09 20.52 18.93
#